data_87a4f2ceabfcf2a1f78f3c8e1ee621c6
#
_entry.id   87a4f2ceabfcf2a1f78f3c8e1ee621c6
#
_cell.length_a   1.000
_cell.length_b   1.000
_cell.length_c   1.000
_cell.angle_alpha   90.00
_cell.angle_beta   90.00
_cell.angle_gamma   90.00
#
_symmetry.space_group_name_H-M   'P 1'
#
loop_
_entity.id
_entity.type
_entity.pdbx_description
1 polymer ?
#
loop_
_entity_poly.entity_id
_entity_poly.type
_entity_poly.pdbx_seq_one_letter_code
_entity_poly.pdbx_strand_id
1 'polypeptide(L)'
;EIDLNGKRQSFPDYERAFFEDTEIGQVITTLSSQFVDLGYNLKDAQQILAGNRKRSVEESMTFDLDTGSDLMESPIDILYRSARADVIIAVWWEIQRTDNGIALSLQLDAIDSFTHKRIASMMTNTKPKQGQTIPMLLEKAVRKSAKDFSNQILEYFAGLEEEGREIVLTVRVWENSNWNLESRVDGTELIDVINDWLYDHTVQGRFSLTFASETTASFEQVMMPTYDARGRELDARQFILGLRNHLETAIPQMEVKIVTRGLAESFIIIGQK
;
A
#
# COMPACT_ATOMS: atom_id res chain seq x y z
N GLU A 1 -2.25 -22.20 3.52
CA GLU A 1 -2.78 -22.53 2.18
C GLU A 1 -4.25 -22.16 2.15
N ILE A 2 -4.64 -21.29 1.21
CA ILE A 2 -6.04 -20.90 1.01
C ILE A 2 -6.49 -21.52 -0.31
N ASP A 3 -7.64 -22.18 -0.33
CA ASP A 3 -8.23 -22.73 -1.55
C ASP A 3 -9.09 -21.65 -2.23
N LEU A 4 -8.61 -21.13 -3.34
CA LEU A 4 -9.32 -20.18 -4.18
C LEU A 4 -9.79 -20.90 -5.44
N ASN A 5 -11.07 -21.30 -5.47
CA ASN A 5 -11.69 -21.95 -6.63
C ASN A 5 -10.92 -23.21 -7.12
N GLY A 6 -10.48 -24.06 -6.18
CA GLY A 6 -9.74 -25.28 -6.49
C GLY A 6 -8.26 -25.08 -6.82
N LYS A 7 -7.71 -23.87 -6.67
CA LYS A 7 -6.28 -23.59 -6.76
C LYS A 7 -5.72 -23.30 -5.37
N ARG A 8 -4.83 -24.18 -4.90
CA ARG A 8 -4.09 -23.93 -3.66
C ARG A 8 -3.07 -22.84 -3.88
N GLN A 9 -3.23 -21.72 -3.18
CA GLN A 9 -2.25 -20.65 -3.17
C GLN A 9 -1.55 -20.61 -1.81
N SER A 10 -0.22 -20.72 -1.82
CA SER A 10 0.62 -20.66 -0.62
C SER A 10 1.06 -19.23 -0.39
N PHE A 11 0.79 -18.68 0.78
CA PHE A 11 1.29 -17.39 1.23
C PHE A 11 2.31 -17.59 2.35
N PRO A 12 3.31 -16.69 2.49
CA PRO A 12 4.20 -16.69 3.65
C PRO A 12 3.41 -16.53 4.94
N ASP A 13 3.74 -17.36 5.93
CA ASP A 13 3.16 -17.29 7.27
C ASP A 13 3.93 -16.27 8.11
N TYR A 14 3.59 -14.99 7.92
CA TYR A 14 4.22 -13.89 8.66
C TYR A 14 3.97 -13.98 10.16
N GLU A 15 2.79 -14.44 10.57
CA GLU A 15 2.45 -14.54 11.98
C GLU A 15 3.37 -15.54 12.67
N ARG A 16 3.54 -16.72 12.10
CA ARG A 16 4.44 -17.73 12.62
C ARG A 16 5.89 -17.24 12.64
N ALA A 17 6.36 -16.63 11.56
CA ALA A 17 7.72 -16.12 11.47
C ALA A 17 8.00 -15.07 12.55
N PHE A 18 7.10 -14.13 12.78
CA PHE A 18 7.29 -13.05 13.76
C PHE A 18 7.21 -13.53 15.22
N PHE A 19 6.42 -14.56 15.54
CA PHE A 19 6.22 -14.99 16.92
C PHE A 19 7.07 -16.20 17.34
N GLU A 20 7.49 -17.05 16.41
CA GLU A 20 8.25 -18.27 16.72
C GLU A 20 9.77 -18.08 16.50
N ASP A 21 10.21 -17.16 15.63
CA ASP A 21 11.61 -16.97 15.34
C ASP A 21 12.23 -15.84 16.19
N THR A 22 13.07 -16.24 17.15
CA THR A 22 13.75 -15.30 18.08
C THR A 22 14.75 -14.39 17.37
N GLU A 23 15.37 -14.83 16.27
CA GLU A 23 16.31 -14.02 15.49
C GLU A 23 15.58 -12.89 14.79
N ILE A 24 14.41 -13.17 14.18
CA ILE A 24 13.53 -12.16 13.59
C ILE A 24 13.17 -11.11 14.63
N GLY A 25 12.71 -11.52 15.82
CA GLY A 25 12.37 -10.61 16.90
C GLY A 25 13.52 -9.71 17.32
N GLN A 26 14.74 -10.25 17.45
CA GLN A 26 15.95 -9.45 17.76
C GLN A 26 16.29 -8.45 16.66
N VAL A 27 16.21 -8.87 15.39
CA VAL A 27 16.47 -8.00 14.23
C VAL A 27 15.48 -6.83 14.21
N ILE A 28 14.19 -7.12 14.30
CA ILE A 28 13.15 -6.08 14.29
C ILE A 28 13.33 -5.10 15.45
N THR A 29 13.50 -5.60 16.67
CA THR A 29 13.66 -4.75 17.85
C THR A 29 14.88 -3.84 17.73
N THR A 30 16.03 -4.40 17.29
CA THR A 30 17.27 -3.64 17.15
C THR A 30 17.14 -2.56 16.06
N LEU A 31 16.59 -2.91 14.89
CA LEU A 31 16.38 -1.96 13.81
C LEU A 31 15.37 -0.88 14.21
N SER A 32 14.26 -1.26 14.84
CA SER A 32 13.26 -0.30 15.33
C SER A 32 13.87 0.73 16.27
N SER A 33 14.69 0.30 17.22
CA SER A 33 15.40 1.22 18.11
C SER A 33 16.28 2.22 17.34
N GLN A 34 17.05 1.75 16.35
CA GLN A 34 17.90 2.61 15.55
C GLN A 34 17.11 3.63 14.71
N PHE A 35 15.96 3.24 14.16
CA PHE A 35 15.12 4.15 13.40
C PHE A 35 14.37 5.15 14.29
N VAL A 36 13.98 4.76 15.49
CA VAL A 36 13.43 5.70 16.50
C VAL A 36 14.49 6.74 16.89
N ASP A 37 15.73 6.35 17.08
CA ASP A 37 16.84 7.28 17.35
C ASP A 37 17.11 8.26 16.20
N LEU A 38 16.76 7.88 14.96
CA LEU A 38 16.79 8.73 13.78
C LEU A 38 15.56 9.66 13.65
N GLY A 39 14.59 9.55 14.57
CA GLY A 39 13.38 10.39 14.60
C GLY A 39 12.17 9.82 13.85
N TYR A 40 12.22 8.57 13.39
CA TYR A 40 11.08 7.93 12.74
C TYR A 40 10.05 7.43 13.74
N ASN A 41 8.78 7.65 13.45
CA ASN A 41 7.67 7.11 14.23
C ASN A 41 7.25 5.76 13.65
N LEU A 42 7.83 4.68 14.18
CA LEU A 42 7.62 3.33 13.65
C LEU A 42 6.39 2.65 14.23
N LYS A 43 5.75 1.85 13.42
CA LYS A 43 4.75 0.85 13.82
C LYS A 43 5.39 -0.53 13.76
N ASP A 44 5.24 -1.28 14.84
CA ASP A 44 5.76 -2.64 14.96
C ASP A 44 4.81 -3.64 14.28
N ALA A 45 5.29 -4.36 13.26
CA ALA A 45 4.52 -5.35 12.52
C ALA A 45 4.00 -6.48 13.41
N GLN A 46 4.73 -6.92 14.44
CA GLN A 46 4.27 -7.93 15.40
C GLN A 46 3.06 -7.44 16.18
N GLN A 47 3.08 -6.18 16.64
CA GLN A 47 1.96 -5.59 17.40
C GLN A 47 0.72 -5.40 16.53
N ILE A 48 0.90 -5.06 15.24
CA ILE A 48 -0.19 -4.94 14.30
C ILE A 48 -0.84 -6.29 14.06
N LEU A 49 -0.07 -7.34 13.81
CA LEU A 49 -0.57 -8.70 13.61
C LEU A 49 -1.30 -9.22 14.85
N ALA A 50 -0.74 -9.00 16.05
CA ALA A 50 -1.39 -9.35 17.31
C ALA A 50 -2.73 -8.60 17.51
N GLY A 51 -2.80 -7.33 17.14
CA GLY A 51 -4.01 -6.52 17.17
C GLY A 51 -5.07 -7.01 16.19
N ASN A 52 -4.68 -7.36 14.96
CA ASN A 52 -5.58 -7.91 13.96
C ASN A 52 -6.17 -9.25 14.39
N ARG A 53 -5.39 -10.12 14.99
CA ARG A 53 -5.86 -11.39 15.54
C ARG A 53 -6.92 -11.20 16.61
N LYS A 54 -6.74 -10.25 17.54
CA LYS A 54 -7.75 -9.94 18.55
C LYS A 54 -9.05 -9.43 17.90
N ARG A 55 -8.97 -8.54 16.92
CA ARG A 55 -10.15 -8.02 16.22
C ARG A 55 -10.89 -9.10 15.45
N SER A 56 -10.21 -9.97 14.72
CA SER A 56 -10.85 -11.06 13.99
C SER A 56 -11.58 -12.04 14.91
N VAL A 57 -11.05 -12.28 16.10
CA VAL A 57 -11.72 -13.11 17.13
C VAL A 57 -12.94 -12.36 17.69
N GLU A 58 -12.84 -11.07 18.00
CA GLU A 58 -13.94 -10.25 18.49
C GLU A 58 -15.04 -10.08 17.43
N GLU A 59 -14.69 -9.87 16.17
CA GLU A 59 -15.63 -9.76 15.03
C GLU A 59 -16.32 -11.09 14.75
N SER A 60 -15.63 -12.23 14.84
CA SER A 60 -16.24 -13.56 14.69
C SER A 60 -17.21 -13.92 15.82
N MET A 61 -17.06 -13.27 16.99
CA MET A 61 -18.00 -13.43 18.12
C MET A 61 -19.21 -12.49 18.03
N THR A 62 -19.13 -11.41 17.24
CA THR A 62 -20.13 -10.32 17.25
C THR A 62 -20.94 -10.21 15.97
N PHE A 63 -20.45 -10.71 14.84
CA PHE A 63 -21.11 -10.59 13.54
C PHE A 63 -21.10 -11.89 12.76
N ASP A 64 -22.28 -12.32 12.31
CA ASP A 64 -22.44 -13.23 11.18
C ASP A 64 -22.05 -12.46 9.92
N LEU A 65 -20.83 -12.69 9.43
CA LEU A 65 -20.24 -11.95 8.30
C LEU A 65 -20.74 -12.53 6.97
N ASP A 66 -21.90 -12.07 6.54
CA ASP A 66 -22.29 -12.10 5.13
C ASP A 66 -21.93 -10.76 4.47
N THR A 67 -20.65 -10.46 4.34
CA THR A 67 -20.14 -9.34 3.57
C THR A 67 -19.63 -9.85 2.23
N GLY A 68 -20.55 -9.90 1.24
CA GLY A 68 -20.25 -10.26 -0.13
C GLY A 68 -19.30 -9.29 -0.84
N SER A 69 -18.03 -9.25 -0.44
CA SER A 69 -16.95 -8.68 -1.24
C SER A 69 -16.03 -9.82 -1.68
N ASP A 70 -16.16 -10.25 -2.92
CA ASP A 70 -15.35 -11.31 -3.55
C ASP A 70 -13.88 -10.95 -3.76
N LEU A 71 -13.39 -9.85 -3.21
CA LEU A 71 -11.99 -9.43 -3.29
C LEU A 71 -11.25 -9.91 -2.05
N MET A 72 -10.60 -11.06 -2.17
CA MET A 72 -9.72 -11.57 -1.10
C MET A 72 -8.41 -10.78 -1.07
N GLU A 73 -8.16 -10.12 0.06
CA GLU A 73 -6.87 -9.49 0.35
C GLU A 73 -5.83 -10.53 0.77
N SER A 74 -4.58 -10.37 0.33
CA SER A 74 -3.49 -11.20 0.84
C SER A 74 -3.14 -10.83 2.29
N PRO A 75 -2.53 -11.74 3.08
CA PRO A 75 -2.11 -11.43 4.44
C PRO A 75 -1.21 -10.19 4.55
N ILE A 76 -0.38 -9.94 3.53
CA ILE A 76 0.48 -8.75 3.49
C ILE A 76 -0.32 -7.47 3.22
N ASP A 77 -1.34 -7.51 2.36
CA ASP A 77 -2.22 -6.36 2.09
C ASP A 77 -3.01 -5.98 3.35
N ILE A 78 -3.48 -6.99 4.11
CA ILE A 78 -4.14 -6.78 5.41
C ILE A 78 -3.19 -6.09 6.39
N LEU A 79 -1.93 -6.53 6.45
CA LEU A 79 -0.91 -5.91 7.30
C LEU A 79 -0.68 -4.44 6.89
N TYR A 80 -0.52 -4.16 5.61
CA TYR A 80 -0.29 -2.81 5.09
C TYR A 80 -1.46 -1.88 5.39
N ARG A 81 -2.67 -2.32 5.12
CA ARG A 81 -3.90 -1.57 5.43
C ARG A 81 -4.05 -1.30 6.93
N SER A 82 -3.76 -2.29 7.77
CA SER A 82 -3.86 -2.16 9.23
C SER A 82 -2.78 -1.27 9.81
N ALA A 83 -1.59 -1.30 9.21
CA ALA A 83 -0.47 -0.45 9.62
C ALA A 83 -0.77 1.03 9.36
N ARG A 84 -1.50 1.36 8.29
CA ARG A 84 -1.71 2.74 7.85
C ARG A 84 -0.41 3.53 7.89
N ALA A 85 0.65 2.92 7.38
CA ALA A 85 1.97 3.51 7.30
C ALA A 85 2.23 3.95 5.86
N ASP A 86 2.83 5.11 5.66
CA ASP A 86 3.19 5.60 4.33
C ASP A 86 4.34 4.81 3.72
N VAL A 87 5.23 4.31 4.58
CA VAL A 87 6.41 3.56 4.17
C VAL A 87 6.50 2.24 4.91
N ILE A 88 6.86 1.21 4.17
CA ILE A 88 7.19 -0.11 4.70
C ILE A 88 8.69 -0.30 4.59
N ILE A 89 9.32 -0.70 5.69
CA ILE A 89 10.73 -1.09 5.68
C ILE A 89 10.81 -2.60 5.55
N ALA A 90 11.14 -3.06 4.34
CA ALA A 90 11.46 -4.46 4.07
C ALA A 90 12.90 -4.73 4.47
N VAL A 91 13.10 -5.79 5.25
CA VAL A 91 14.40 -6.16 5.81
C VAL A 91 14.82 -7.52 5.28
N TRP A 92 15.99 -7.58 4.72
CA TRP A 92 16.67 -8.82 4.40
C TRP A 92 18.03 -8.85 5.08
N TRP A 93 18.39 -9.99 5.67
CA TRP A 93 19.69 -10.16 6.30
C TRP A 93 20.19 -11.60 6.15
N GLU A 94 21.51 -11.73 6.22
CA GLU A 94 22.21 -13.01 6.25
C GLU A 94 23.35 -12.94 7.24
N ILE A 95 23.43 -13.96 8.11
CA ILE A 95 24.50 -14.09 9.10
C ILE A 95 25.44 -15.20 8.66
N GLN A 96 26.68 -14.84 8.38
CA GLN A 96 27.74 -15.76 8.05
C GLN A 96 28.58 -16.03 9.29
N ARG A 97 28.67 -17.31 9.70
CA ARG A 97 29.49 -17.77 10.82
C ARG A 97 30.75 -18.42 10.28
N THR A 98 31.91 -17.88 10.71
CA THR A 98 33.26 -18.33 10.30
C THR A 98 34.11 -18.53 11.51
N ASP A 99 35.26 -19.18 11.35
CA ASP A 99 36.27 -19.34 12.42
C ASP A 99 36.77 -18.00 12.98
N ASN A 100 36.69 -16.94 12.21
CA ASN A 100 37.07 -15.58 12.58
C ASN A 100 35.96 -14.77 13.26
N GLY A 101 34.79 -15.40 13.53
CA GLY A 101 33.60 -14.78 14.12
C GLY A 101 32.44 -14.67 13.15
N ILE A 102 31.50 -13.77 13.45
CA ILE A 102 30.30 -13.55 12.66
C ILE A 102 30.38 -12.31 11.78
N ALA A 103 29.80 -12.38 10.61
CA ALA A 103 29.57 -11.28 9.69
C ALA A 103 28.08 -11.17 9.37
N LEU A 104 27.64 -9.97 9.02
CA LEU A 104 26.25 -9.66 8.65
C LEU A 104 26.24 -9.00 7.27
N SER A 105 25.39 -9.50 6.39
CA SER A 105 24.89 -8.79 5.23
C SER A 105 23.50 -8.28 5.57
N LEU A 106 23.25 -6.98 5.38
CA LEU A 106 21.97 -6.34 5.67
C LEU A 106 21.53 -5.53 4.46
N GLN A 107 20.29 -5.74 4.01
CA GLN A 107 19.61 -4.89 3.05
C GLN A 107 18.33 -4.36 3.68
N LEU A 108 18.09 -3.07 3.54
CA LEU A 108 16.85 -2.42 3.88
C LEU A 108 16.31 -1.73 2.63
N ASP A 109 15.03 -1.95 2.34
CA ASP A 109 14.31 -1.28 1.28
C ASP A 109 13.13 -0.53 1.90
N ALA A 110 13.04 0.76 1.65
CA ALA A 110 11.85 1.54 1.94
C ALA A 110 10.91 1.46 0.74
N ILE A 111 9.70 1.03 0.97
CA ILE A 111 8.67 0.82 -0.05
C ILE A 111 7.51 1.74 0.29
N ASP A 112 7.08 2.55 -0.66
CA ASP A 112 5.85 3.31 -0.56
C ASP A 112 4.66 2.34 -0.50
N SER A 113 3.86 2.43 0.55
CA SER A 113 2.73 1.52 0.77
C SER A 113 1.55 1.75 -0.17
N PHE A 114 1.52 2.88 -0.89
CA PHE A 114 0.51 3.17 -1.91
C PHE A 114 0.89 2.56 -3.26
N THR A 115 2.08 2.85 -3.73
CA THR A 115 2.51 2.50 -5.10
C THR A 115 3.30 1.20 -5.17
N HIS A 116 3.71 0.66 -4.02
CA HIS A 116 4.68 -0.44 -3.90
C HIS A 116 6.04 -0.17 -4.56
N LYS A 117 6.33 1.10 -4.86
CA LYS A 117 7.62 1.52 -5.41
C LYS A 117 8.69 1.51 -4.31
N ARG A 118 9.88 1.02 -4.63
CA ARG A 118 11.05 1.17 -3.77
C ARG A 118 11.53 2.62 -3.86
N ILE A 119 11.45 3.33 -2.74
CA ILE A 119 11.76 4.76 -2.64
C ILE A 119 13.14 5.02 -2.04
N ALA A 120 13.66 4.07 -1.27
CA ALA A 120 15.03 4.10 -0.77
C ALA A 120 15.56 2.68 -0.62
N SER A 121 16.87 2.52 -0.71
CA SER A 121 17.54 1.24 -0.48
C SER A 121 18.90 1.45 0.15
N MET A 122 19.24 0.58 1.09
CA MET A 122 20.61 0.48 1.59
C MET A 122 21.07 -0.97 1.67
N MET A 123 22.34 -1.21 1.38
CA MET A 123 23.00 -2.49 1.54
C MET A 123 24.32 -2.31 2.28
N THR A 124 24.53 -3.11 3.31
CA THR A 124 25.76 -3.04 4.12
C THR A 124 26.24 -4.44 4.47
N ASN A 125 27.54 -4.66 4.26
CA ASN A 125 28.21 -5.88 4.65
C ASN A 125 29.24 -5.57 5.77
N THR A 126 29.25 -6.37 6.81
CA THR A 126 30.26 -6.30 7.87
C THR A 126 31.33 -7.36 7.64
N LYS A 127 32.53 -7.15 8.20
CA LYS A 127 33.58 -8.16 8.19
C LYS A 127 33.45 -9.08 9.41
N PRO A 128 33.79 -10.38 9.30
CA PRO A 128 33.81 -11.29 10.44
C PRO A 128 34.74 -10.78 11.53
N LYS A 129 34.26 -10.80 12.76
CA LYS A 129 35.06 -10.45 13.94
C LYS A 129 34.58 -11.23 15.17
N GLN A 130 35.50 -11.77 15.95
CA GLN A 130 35.19 -12.47 17.19
C GLN A 130 34.60 -11.51 18.24
N GLY A 131 33.73 -12.04 19.09
CA GLY A 131 33.11 -11.30 20.19
C GLY A 131 32.00 -10.32 19.75
N GLN A 132 31.63 -10.28 18.49
CA GLN A 132 30.47 -9.50 18.03
C GLN A 132 29.15 -10.31 18.16
N THR A 133 28.07 -9.61 18.50
CA THR A 133 26.72 -10.14 18.56
C THR A 133 25.91 -9.61 17.37
N ILE A 134 24.79 -10.26 17.05
CA ILE A 134 23.88 -9.83 15.97
C ILE A 134 23.42 -8.36 16.17
N PRO A 135 22.94 -7.94 17.36
CA PRO A 135 22.58 -6.54 17.59
C PRO A 135 23.72 -5.55 17.33
N MET A 136 24.95 -5.87 17.78
CA MET A 136 26.09 -5.00 17.50
C MET A 136 26.40 -4.85 16.02
N LEU A 137 26.26 -5.92 15.25
CA LEU A 137 26.47 -5.88 13.80
C LEU A 137 25.36 -5.08 13.09
N LEU A 138 24.12 -5.25 13.52
CA LEU A 138 22.97 -4.49 12.99
C LEU A 138 23.13 -2.99 13.26
N GLU A 139 23.42 -2.61 14.51
CA GLU A 139 23.68 -1.23 14.88
C GLU A 139 24.80 -0.60 14.02
N LYS A 140 25.90 -1.30 13.85
CA LYS A 140 27.02 -0.85 13.02
C LYS A 140 26.63 -0.72 11.54
N ALA A 141 25.87 -1.67 11.02
CA ALA A 141 25.42 -1.67 9.62
C ALA A 141 24.49 -0.50 9.35
N VAL A 142 23.49 -0.28 10.20
CA VAL A 142 22.55 0.83 10.07
C VAL A 142 23.24 2.18 10.18
N ARG A 143 24.05 2.38 11.23
CA ARG A 143 24.75 3.65 11.48
C ARG A 143 25.61 4.11 10.31
N LYS A 144 26.15 3.19 9.50
CA LYS A 144 26.98 3.50 8.34
C LYS A 144 26.19 4.12 7.19
N SER A 145 24.95 3.71 6.97
CA SER A 145 24.17 4.05 5.77
C SER A 145 22.84 4.75 6.08
N ALA A 146 22.51 4.92 7.35
CA ALA A 146 21.23 5.45 7.78
C ALA A 146 20.93 6.87 7.26
N LYS A 147 21.97 7.72 7.21
CA LYS A 147 21.80 9.10 6.73
C LYS A 147 21.40 9.15 5.26
N ASP A 148 22.06 8.39 4.41
CA ASP A 148 21.79 8.38 2.98
C ASP A 148 20.42 7.72 2.70
N PHE A 149 20.09 6.66 3.45
CA PHE A 149 18.78 6.02 3.38
C PHE A 149 17.65 6.99 3.80
N SER A 150 17.85 7.72 4.91
CA SER A 150 16.90 8.74 5.36
C SER A 150 16.74 9.87 4.35
N ASN A 151 17.83 10.34 3.75
CA ASN A 151 17.76 11.39 2.74
C ASN A 151 16.95 10.96 1.52
N GLN A 152 17.11 9.73 1.02
CA GLN A 152 16.31 9.20 -0.08
C GLN A 152 14.80 9.22 0.25
N ILE A 153 14.42 8.81 1.48
CA ILE A 153 13.03 8.84 1.94
C ILE A 153 12.51 10.28 1.98
N LEU A 154 13.29 11.21 2.55
CA LEU A 154 12.88 12.62 2.66
C LEU A 154 12.75 13.29 1.28
N GLU A 155 13.65 13.02 0.34
CA GLU A 155 13.58 13.51 -1.04
C GLU A 155 12.32 13.00 -1.75
N TYR A 156 11.96 11.73 -1.55
CA TYR A 156 10.73 11.17 -2.09
C TYR A 156 9.49 11.90 -1.56
N PHE A 157 9.40 12.08 -0.23
CA PHE A 157 8.25 12.77 0.36
C PHE A 157 8.17 14.25 0.00
N ALA A 158 9.31 14.93 -0.14
CA ALA A 158 9.33 16.30 -0.64
C ALA A 158 8.78 16.39 -2.07
N GLY A 159 9.06 15.40 -2.91
CA GLY A 159 8.51 15.32 -4.26
C GLY A 159 7.00 15.11 -4.30
N LEU A 160 6.42 14.39 -3.33
CA LEU A 160 4.98 14.12 -3.31
C LEU A 160 4.10 15.38 -3.14
N GLU A 161 4.60 16.43 -2.50
CA GLU A 161 3.87 17.70 -2.38
C GLU A 161 3.69 18.40 -3.74
N GLU A 162 4.68 18.28 -4.61
CA GLU A 162 4.67 18.92 -5.93
C GLU A 162 4.08 18.02 -7.02
N GLU A 163 4.32 16.72 -6.92
CA GLU A 163 3.97 15.74 -7.96
C GLU A 163 2.64 15.02 -7.70
N GLY A 164 2.16 15.05 -6.46
CA GLY A 164 1.02 14.26 -6.03
C GLY A 164 1.39 12.81 -5.73
N ARG A 165 0.40 12.05 -5.24
CA ARG A 165 0.54 10.63 -4.91
C ARG A 165 -0.11 9.78 -5.99
N GLU A 166 0.61 8.80 -6.49
CA GLU A 166 0.12 7.91 -7.55
C GLU A 166 -0.88 6.89 -7.00
N ILE A 167 -2.03 6.78 -7.67
CA ILE A 167 -3.03 5.75 -7.42
C ILE A 167 -3.44 5.08 -8.72
N VAL A 168 -4.11 3.95 -8.61
CA VAL A 168 -4.73 3.21 -9.72
C VAL A 168 -6.25 3.27 -9.57
N LEU A 169 -6.93 3.63 -10.65
CA LEU A 169 -8.39 3.62 -10.73
C LEU A 169 -8.85 2.64 -11.80
N THR A 170 -9.72 1.71 -11.41
CA THR A 170 -10.44 0.86 -12.34
C THR A 170 -11.93 1.20 -12.29
N VAL A 171 -12.49 1.51 -13.44
CA VAL A 171 -13.92 1.72 -13.60
C VAL A 171 -14.54 0.48 -14.23
N ARG A 172 -15.62 -0.03 -13.65
CA ARG A 172 -16.37 -1.17 -14.16
C ARG A 172 -17.86 -0.82 -14.23
N VAL A 173 -18.53 -1.43 -15.16
CA VAL A 173 -19.99 -1.32 -15.32
C VAL A 173 -20.63 -2.65 -14.93
N TRP A 174 -21.73 -2.63 -14.15
CA TRP A 174 -22.50 -3.81 -13.82
C TRP A 174 -23.05 -4.50 -15.08
N GLU A 175 -23.09 -5.83 -15.10
CA GLU A 175 -23.58 -6.62 -16.24
C GLU A 175 -25.00 -6.25 -16.70
N ASN A 176 -25.86 -5.87 -15.75
CA ASN A 176 -27.26 -5.48 -16.03
C ASN A 176 -27.49 -3.97 -15.98
N SER A 177 -26.44 -3.18 -16.11
CA SER A 177 -26.54 -1.72 -16.15
C SER A 177 -27.15 -1.25 -17.46
N ASN A 178 -28.01 -0.22 -17.39
CA ASN A 178 -28.47 0.51 -18.57
C ASN A 178 -27.42 1.49 -19.12
N TRP A 179 -26.28 1.60 -18.45
CA TRP A 179 -25.16 2.45 -18.78
C TRP A 179 -23.95 1.61 -19.20
N ASN A 180 -23.17 2.13 -20.13
CA ASN A 180 -21.82 1.67 -20.43
C ASN A 180 -20.89 2.88 -20.58
N LEU A 181 -19.60 2.67 -20.76
CA LEU A 181 -18.62 3.76 -20.84
C LEU A 181 -18.74 4.59 -22.13
N GLU A 182 -19.41 4.07 -23.16
CA GLU A 182 -19.74 4.77 -24.42
C GLU A 182 -21.10 5.49 -24.37
N SER A 183 -21.87 5.29 -23.28
CA SER A 183 -23.15 5.98 -23.09
C SER A 183 -22.93 7.48 -23.03
N ARG A 184 -23.79 8.25 -23.69
CA ARG A 184 -23.64 9.71 -23.78
C ARG A 184 -24.41 10.44 -22.70
N VAL A 185 -23.72 11.35 -22.04
CA VAL A 185 -24.23 12.30 -21.05
C VAL A 185 -24.05 13.69 -21.63
N ASP A 186 -25.13 14.41 -21.90
CA ASP A 186 -25.10 15.74 -22.53
C ASP A 186 -24.26 15.79 -23.82
N GLY A 187 -24.23 14.69 -24.58
CA GLY A 187 -23.50 14.59 -25.84
C GLY A 187 -22.05 14.08 -25.74
N THR A 188 -21.49 13.98 -24.52
CA THR A 188 -20.14 13.47 -24.25
C THR A 188 -20.21 12.01 -23.77
N GLU A 189 -19.30 11.16 -24.19
CA GLU A 189 -19.24 9.77 -23.72
C GLU A 189 -18.82 9.72 -22.22
N LEU A 190 -19.37 8.76 -21.48
CA LEU A 190 -19.12 8.64 -20.05
C LEU A 190 -17.63 8.49 -19.73
N ILE A 191 -16.88 7.79 -20.59
CA ILE A 191 -15.43 7.68 -20.46
C ILE A 191 -14.73 9.03 -20.54
N ASP A 192 -15.20 9.93 -21.41
CA ASP A 192 -14.65 11.27 -21.58
C ASP A 192 -15.04 12.18 -20.40
N VAL A 193 -16.24 12.03 -19.85
CA VAL A 193 -16.62 12.73 -18.60
C VAL A 193 -15.67 12.35 -17.45
N ILE A 194 -15.28 11.07 -17.38
CA ILE A 194 -14.31 10.60 -16.38
C ILE A 194 -12.91 11.16 -16.67
N ASN A 195 -12.47 11.14 -17.93
CA ASN A 195 -11.19 11.70 -18.35
C ASN A 195 -11.10 13.19 -18.00
N ASP A 196 -12.11 13.99 -18.31
CA ASP A 196 -12.15 15.41 -18.04
C ASP A 196 -12.08 15.68 -16.53
N TRP A 197 -12.85 14.92 -15.74
CA TRP A 197 -12.78 15.06 -14.28
C TRP A 197 -11.38 14.73 -13.75
N LEU A 198 -10.75 13.65 -14.22
CA LEU A 198 -9.40 13.28 -13.81
C LEU A 198 -8.40 14.36 -14.23
N TYR A 199 -8.53 14.92 -15.43
CA TYR A 199 -7.66 16.01 -15.89
C TYR A 199 -7.75 17.23 -14.98
N ASP A 200 -8.95 17.60 -14.56
CA ASP A 200 -9.18 18.79 -13.72
C ASP A 200 -8.76 18.60 -12.26
N HIS A 201 -8.72 17.34 -11.77
CA HIS A 201 -8.53 17.06 -10.34
C HIS A 201 -7.20 16.36 -10.00
N THR A 202 -6.46 15.87 -10.99
CA THR A 202 -5.12 15.34 -10.77
C THR A 202 -4.07 16.45 -10.81
N VAL A 203 -2.93 16.21 -10.17
CA VAL A 203 -1.81 17.18 -10.19
C VAL A 203 -1.30 17.31 -11.62
N GLN A 204 -1.36 18.53 -12.17
CA GLN A 204 -0.98 18.88 -13.55
C GLN A 204 -1.74 18.06 -14.63
N GLY A 205 -2.94 17.58 -14.35
CA GLY A 205 -3.71 16.77 -15.27
C GLY A 205 -3.08 15.39 -15.58
N ARG A 206 -2.24 14.87 -14.68
CA ARG A 206 -1.46 13.65 -14.95
C ARG A 206 -2.22 12.39 -14.57
N PHE A 207 -2.55 11.59 -15.56
CA PHE A 207 -3.02 10.23 -15.47
C PHE A 207 -2.79 9.52 -16.82
N SER A 208 -2.93 8.22 -16.85
CA SER A 208 -2.80 7.40 -18.07
C SER A 208 -3.96 6.43 -18.18
N LEU A 209 -4.76 6.56 -19.24
CA LEU A 209 -5.76 5.55 -19.60
C LEU A 209 -5.05 4.40 -20.32
N THR A 210 -4.89 3.26 -19.63
CA THR A 210 -4.12 2.11 -20.14
C THR A 210 -5.01 1.07 -20.82
N PHE A 211 -6.28 1.04 -20.49
CA PHE A 211 -7.26 0.15 -21.09
C PHE A 211 -8.65 0.79 -21.07
N ALA A 212 -9.39 0.65 -22.15
CA ALA A 212 -10.82 1.03 -22.23
C ALA A 212 -11.60 0.05 -23.09
N SER A 213 -12.81 -0.29 -22.62
CA SER A 213 -13.84 -1.04 -23.32
C SER A 213 -15.21 -0.48 -22.92
N GLU A 214 -16.29 -0.98 -23.48
CA GLU A 214 -17.66 -0.58 -23.12
C GLU A 214 -17.96 -0.74 -21.62
N THR A 215 -17.33 -1.71 -20.93
CA THR A 215 -17.67 -2.09 -19.57
C THR A 215 -16.54 -1.90 -18.55
N THR A 216 -15.33 -1.61 -19.01
CA THR A 216 -14.16 -1.49 -18.12
C THR A 216 -13.20 -0.46 -18.66
N ALA A 217 -12.71 0.40 -17.78
CA ALA A 217 -11.57 1.29 -18.04
C ALA A 217 -10.57 1.21 -16.90
N SER A 218 -9.27 1.24 -17.23
CA SER A 218 -8.17 1.23 -16.26
C SER A 218 -7.32 2.48 -16.44
N PHE A 219 -7.16 3.20 -15.35
CA PHE A 219 -6.33 4.39 -15.26
C PHE A 219 -5.17 4.11 -14.31
N GLU A 220 -3.98 4.31 -14.80
CA GLU A 220 -2.74 4.22 -14.05
C GLU A 220 -2.08 5.60 -13.94
N GLN A 221 -1.11 5.72 -13.04
CA GLN A 221 -0.41 6.98 -12.82
C GLN A 221 -1.37 8.14 -12.55
N VAL A 222 -2.48 7.86 -11.87
CA VAL A 222 -3.41 8.91 -11.47
C VAL A 222 -2.80 9.69 -10.31
N MET A 223 -2.27 10.87 -10.61
CA MET A 223 -1.53 11.69 -9.63
C MET A 223 -2.51 12.52 -8.80
N MET A 224 -3.05 11.92 -7.73
CA MET A 224 -3.95 12.64 -6.83
C MET A 224 -3.17 13.67 -5.99
N PRO A 225 -3.77 14.84 -5.65
CA PRO A 225 -3.18 15.76 -4.68
C PRO A 225 -2.99 15.07 -3.31
N THR A 226 -1.90 15.40 -2.63
CA THR A 226 -1.64 14.88 -1.27
C THR A 226 -2.63 15.45 -0.24
N TYR A 227 -3.06 16.71 -0.46
CA TYR A 227 -3.99 17.40 0.41
C TYR A 227 -5.20 17.95 -0.35
N ASP A 228 -6.35 18.01 0.32
CA ASP A 228 -7.53 18.69 -0.22
C ASP A 228 -7.39 20.23 -0.08
N ALA A 229 -8.36 20.96 -0.65
CA ALA A 229 -8.39 22.43 -0.58
C ALA A 229 -8.47 23.00 0.85
N ARG A 230 -8.75 22.17 1.86
CA ARG A 230 -8.79 22.52 3.28
C ARG A 230 -7.51 22.10 4.03
N GLY A 231 -6.50 21.58 3.32
CA GLY A 231 -5.24 21.10 3.89
C GLY A 231 -5.37 19.76 4.63
N ARG A 232 -6.40 18.96 4.37
CA ARG A 232 -6.55 17.61 4.92
C ARG A 232 -5.90 16.63 3.96
N GLU A 233 -5.13 15.70 4.50
CA GLU A 233 -4.54 14.60 3.74
C GLU A 233 -5.63 13.77 3.04
N LEU A 234 -5.40 13.46 1.76
CA LEU A 234 -6.28 12.67 0.93
C LEU A 234 -5.77 11.21 0.84
N ASP A 235 -6.68 10.28 1.00
CA ASP A 235 -6.49 8.90 0.56
C ASP A 235 -7.17 8.65 -0.80
N ALA A 236 -6.86 7.52 -1.44
CA ALA A 236 -7.41 7.17 -2.75
C ALA A 236 -8.95 7.13 -2.72
N ARG A 237 -9.56 6.63 -1.63
CA ARG A 237 -11.01 6.57 -1.49
C ARG A 237 -11.64 7.96 -1.43
N GLN A 238 -11.04 8.88 -0.68
CA GLN A 238 -11.54 10.26 -0.55
C GLN A 238 -11.42 11.01 -1.88
N PHE A 239 -10.32 10.83 -2.60
CA PHE A 239 -10.15 11.41 -3.91
C PHE A 239 -11.22 10.90 -4.89
N ILE A 240 -11.39 9.59 -4.98
CA ILE A 240 -12.37 8.95 -5.89
C ILE A 240 -13.83 9.22 -5.47
N LEU A 241 -14.08 9.55 -4.19
CA LEU A 241 -15.40 10.01 -3.75
C LEU A 241 -15.81 11.31 -4.48
N GLY A 242 -14.85 12.17 -4.82
CA GLY A 242 -15.11 13.36 -5.66
C GLY A 242 -15.63 12.98 -7.04
N LEU A 243 -15.00 12.02 -7.70
CA LEU A 243 -15.45 11.50 -9.01
C LEU A 243 -16.84 10.86 -8.91
N ARG A 244 -17.07 10.02 -7.89
CA ARG A 244 -18.40 9.44 -7.66
C ARG A 244 -19.48 10.52 -7.57
N ASN A 245 -19.27 11.52 -6.72
CA ASN A 245 -20.22 12.61 -6.52
C ASN A 245 -20.47 13.40 -7.81
N HIS A 246 -19.42 13.60 -8.62
CA HIS A 246 -19.54 14.24 -9.92
C HIS A 246 -20.43 13.43 -10.86
N LEU A 247 -20.21 12.12 -10.98
CA LEU A 247 -20.99 11.23 -11.83
C LEU A 247 -22.46 11.14 -11.38
N GLU A 248 -22.72 11.00 -10.08
CA GLU A 248 -24.09 10.96 -9.52
C GLU A 248 -24.82 12.30 -9.66
N THR A 249 -24.08 13.43 -9.72
CA THR A 249 -24.67 14.75 -9.97
C THR A 249 -24.99 14.95 -11.45
N ALA A 250 -24.09 14.57 -12.34
CA ALA A 250 -24.28 14.64 -13.78
C ALA A 250 -25.38 13.68 -14.25
N ILE A 251 -25.53 12.55 -13.60
CA ILE A 251 -26.50 11.50 -13.94
C ILE A 251 -27.24 11.04 -12.67
N PRO A 252 -28.32 11.74 -12.28
CA PRO A 252 -29.03 11.44 -11.01
C PRO A 252 -29.59 10.02 -10.87
N GLN A 253 -29.73 9.28 -11.98
CA GLN A 253 -30.21 7.89 -11.98
C GLN A 253 -29.07 6.87 -11.90
N MET A 254 -27.82 7.34 -11.94
CA MET A 254 -26.64 6.47 -11.86
C MET A 254 -26.29 6.20 -10.41
N GLU A 255 -26.21 4.93 -10.05
CA GLU A 255 -25.61 4.52 -8.79
C GLU A 255 -24.11 4.21 -9.01
N VAL A 256 -23.27 4.73 -8.15
CA VAL A 256 -21.82 4.52 -8.21
C VAL A 256 -21.32 3.98 -6.88
N LYS A 257 -20.78 2.76 -6.90
CA LYS A 257 -20.16 2.12 -5.74
C LYS A 257 -18.65 2.26 -5.81
N ILE A 258 -18.03 2.62 -4.68
CA ILE A 258 -16.56 2.65 -4.55
C ILE A 258 -16.13 1.43 -3.74
N VAL A 259 -15.13 0.71 -4.25
CA VAL A 259 -14.42 -0.35 -3.54
C VAL A 259 -12.93 0.00 -3.56
N THR A 260 -12.26 -0.11 -2.42
CA THR A 260 -10.82 0.15 -2.32
C THR A 260 -10.09 -1.13 -1.96
N ARG A 261 -8.93 -1.34 -2.56
CA ARG A 261 -8.02 -2.43 -2.26
C ARG A 261 -6.66 -1.85 -1.86
N GLY A 262 -6.17 -2.24 -0.69
CA GLY A 262 -4.97 -1.62 -0.16
C GLY A 262 -5.16 -0.11 0.09
N LEU A 263 -4.14 0.69 -0.20
CA LEU A 263 -4.15 2.14 0.01
C LEU A 263 -4.29 2.95 -1.28
N ALA A 264 -3.85 2.40 -2.42
CA ALA A 264 -3.74 3.12 -3.68
C ALA A 264 -4.67 2.64 -4.78
N GLU A 265 -5.28 1.47 -4.65
CA GLU A 265 -6.13 0.91 -5.70
C GLU A 265 -7.60 1.17 -5.37
N SER A 266 -8.30 1.82 -6.28
CA SER A 266 -9.73 2.10 -6.16
C SER A 266 -10.50 1.60 -7.36
N PHE A 267 -11.67 1.06 -7.09
CA PHE A 267 -12.63 0.63 -8.10
C PHE A 267 -13.87 1.48 -7.99
N ILE A 268 -14.34 1.95 -9.15
CA ILE A 268 -15.68 2.49 -9.33
C ILE A 268 -16.51 1.45 -10.07
N ILE A 269 -17.66 1.13 -9.53
CA ILE A 269 -18.64 0.24 -10.16
C ILE A 269 -19.88 1.06 -10.47
N ILE A 270 -20.19 1.20 -11.75
CA ILE A 270 -21.26 2.03 -12.30
C ILE A 270 -22.48 1.14 -12.65
N GLY A 271 -23.66 1.62 -12.33
CA GLY A 271 -24.92 1.01 -12.68
C GLY A 271 -25.78 0.69 -11.47
N GLN A 272 -27.04 0.33 -11.73
CA GLN A 272 -27.97 -0.11 -10.69
C GLN A 272 -27.67 -1.55 -10.29
N LYS A 273 -27.82 -1.80 -9.00
CA LYS A 273 -27.73 -3.11 -8.37
C LYS A 273 -28.93 -3.97 -8.72
#